data_e3c1332d254df0dd4e02e7e8f476dfbc
#
_entry.id   e3c1332d254df0dd4e02e7e8f476dfbc
#
_cell.length_a   1.000
_cell.length_b   1.000
_cell.length_c   1.000
_cell.angle_alpha   90.00
_cell.angle_beta   90.00
_cell.angle_gamma   90.00
#
_symmetry.space_group_name_H-M   'P 1'
#
loop_
_entity.id
_entity.type
_entity.pdbx_description
1 polymer ?
#
loop_
_entity_poly.entity_id
_entity_poly.type
_entity_poly.pdbx_seq_one_letter_code
_entity_poly.pdbx_strand_id
1 'polypeptide(L)'
;MKDPFALFGMEPRPWINSELLREAFSERAAACHPDSNPESDAADRFLELNEAYQTLKDPVTRLRCLVELSGTIPQQEQKEITSVPQELIALFAEIAPIKAGLGNFLNQRSAAKSPLSLALLRHEEQKVKTEIAIMEKRLLCEWESSQNLLHTLDEHWLELSPALINSANELATKMRFLQKWIASLKLDSLPSTHPSPL
;
A
#
# COMPACT_ATOMS: atom_id res chain seq x y z
N MET A 1 -19.52 -0.25 10.70
CA MET A 1 -18.96 -1.07 9.60
C MET A 1 -19.15 -2.53 9.99
N LYS A 2 -19.63 -3.40 9.10
CA LYS A 2 -19.68 -4.84 9.41
C LYS A 2 -18.23 -5.35 9.52
N ASP A 3 -18.01 -6.33 10.41
CA ASP A 3 -16.70 -6.92 10.61
C ASP A 3 -16.28 -7.74 9.38
N PRO A 4 -15.23 -7.32 8.62
CA PRO A 4 -14.82 -8.04 7.42
C PRO A 4 -14.24 -9.43 7.73
N PHE A 5 -13.68 -9.65 8.93
CA PHE A 5 -13.20 -10.96 9.33
C PHE A 5 -14.35 -11.94 9.55
N ALA A 6 -15.43 -11.49 10.19
CA ALA A 6 -16.60 -12.30 10.41
C ALA A 6 -17.26 -12.76 9.08
N LEU A 7 -17.24 -11.90 8.04
CA LEU A 7 -17.73 -12.26 6.71
C LEU A 7 -16.98 -13.43 6.08
N PHE A 8 -15.69 -13.60 6.42
CA PHE A 8 -14.89 -14.72 5.94
C PHE A 8 -14.76 -15.86 6.96
N GLY A 9 -15.36 -15.73 8.16
CA GLY A 9 -15.21 -16.69 9.24
C GLY A 9 -13.78 -16.81 9.73
N MET A 10 -13.03 -15.72 9.65
CA MET A 10 -11.63 -15.64 10.08
C MET A 10 -11.53 -14.92 11.43
N GLU A 11 -10.54 -15.29 12.23
CA GLU A 11 -10.20 -14.53 13.44
C GLU A 11 -9.61 -13.18 13.07
N PRO A 12 -9.95 -12.10 13.81
CA PRO A 12 -9.34 -10.78 13.62
C PRO A 12 -7.85 -10.80 13.99
N ARG A 13 -6.97 -10.89 12.99
CA ARG A 13 -5.51 -11.00 13.17
C ARG A 13 -4.74 -10.09 12.22
N PRO A 14 -3.57 -9.56 12.63
CA PRO A 14 -2.67 -8.77 11.79
C PRO A 14 -2.21 -9.49 10.55
N TRP A 15 -1.84 -10.75 10.67
CA TRP A 15 -1.40 -11.57 9.55
C TRP A 15 -2.50 -12.51 9.08
N ILE A 16 -2.70 -12.59 7.76
CA ILE A 16 -3.63 -13.52 7.10
C ILE A 16 -2.89 -14.21 5.96
N ASN A 17 -3.08 -15.51 5.83
CA ASN A 17 -2.63 -16.24 4.65
C ASN A 17 -3.43 -15.79 3.42
N SER A 18 -2.73 -15.20 2.44
CA SER A 18 -3.34 -14.64 1.24
C SER A 18 -4.04 -15.67 0.35
N GLU A 19 -3.53 -16.91 0.33
CA GLU A 19 -4.14 -18.00 -0.44
C GLU A 19 -5.47 -18.44 0.20
N LEU A 20 -5.48 -18.64 1.52
CA LEU A 20 -6.73 -18.99 2.24
C LEU A 20 -7.78 -17.89 2.11
N LEU A 21 -7.38 -16.63 2.19
CA LEU A 21 -8.30 -15.50 1.98
C LEU A 21 -8.86 -15.48 0.55
N ARG A 22 -8.03 -15.77 -0.46
CA ARG A 22 -8.43 -15.83 -1.86
C ARG A 22 -9.40 -16.99 -2.12
N GLU A 23 -9.13 -18.16 -1.56
CA GLU A 23 -9.99 -19.32 -1.67
C GLU A 23 -11.37 -19.06 -1.02
N ALA A 24 -11.37 -18.54 0.21
CA ALA A 24 -12.59 -18.17 0.91
C ALA A 24 -13.42 -17.11 0.17
N PHE A 25 -12.75 -16.14 -0.47
CA PHE A 25 -13.42 -15.16 -1.33
C PHE A 25 -14.05 -15.84 -2.55
N SER A 26 -13.31 -16.71 -3.25
CA SER A 26 -13.79 -17.37 -4.48
C SER A 26 -15.02 -18.25 -4.21
N GLU A 27 -15.02 -19.01 -3.11
CA GLU A 27 -16.14 -19.84 -2.70
C GLU A 27 -17.40 -19.01 -2.42
N ARG A 28 -17.25 -17.93 -1.63
CA ARG A 28 -18.39 -17.07 -1.26
C ARG A 28 -18.89 -16.24 -2.43
N ALA A 29 -17.98 -15.75 -3.29
CA ALA A 29 -18.31 -15.00 -4.49
C ALA A 29 -19.12 -15.85 -5.48
N ALA A 30 -18.76 -17.14 -5.65
CA ALA A 30 -19.53 -18.07 -6.48
C ALA A 30 -20.96 -18.28 -5.96
N ALA A 31 -21.15 -18.33 -4.64
CA ALA A 31 -22.44 -18.46 -4.00
C ALA A 31 -23.33 -17.20 -4.12
N CYS A 32 -22.73 -16.02 -4.23
CA CYS A 32 -23.42 -14.72 -4.32
C CYS A 32 -23.45 -14.16 -5.75
N HIS A 33 -22.99 -14.91 -6.77
CA HIS A 33 -22.96 -14.40 -8.14
C HIS A 33 -24.38 -14.14 -8.66
N PRO A 34 -24.68 -12.96 -9.24
CA PRO A 34 -26.04 -12.62 -9.69
C PRO A 34 -26.58 -13.55 -10.77
N ASP A 35 -25.70 -14.15 -11.59
CA ASP A 35 -26.11 -15.14 -12.60
C ASP A 35 -26.53 -16.49 -11.99
N SER A 36 -26.02 -16.81 -10.80
CA SER A 36 -26.32 -18.06 -10.08
C SER A 36 -27.44 -17.90 -9.07
N ASN A 37 -27.73 -16.67 -8.66
CA ASN A 37 -28.69 -16.37 -7.60
C ASN A 37 -29.49 -15.09 -7.96
N PRO A 38 -30.67 -15.19 -8.59
CA PRO A 38 -31.46 -14.05 -9.03
C PRO A 38 -32.17 -13.31 -7.88
N GLU A 39 -31.79 -13.56 -6.63
CA GLU A 39 -32.32 -12.82 -5.48
C GLU A 39 -31.91 -11.34 -5.56
N SER A 40 -32.82 -10.45 -5.17
CA SER A 40 -32.69 -9.01 -5.30
C SER A 40 -31.50 -8.41 -4.53
N ASP A 41 -30.93 -9.12 -3.55
CA ASP A 41 -29.84 -8.65 -2.71
C ASP A 41 -28.48 -9.36 -2.99
N ALA A 42 -28.41 -10.22 -4.01
CA ALA A 42 -27.18 -10.90 -4.40
C ALA A 42 -26.06 -9.90 -4.80
N ALA A 43 -26.43 -8.83 -5.49
CA ALA A 43 -25.50 -7.79 -5.89
C ALA A 43 -24.93 -7.03 -4.67
N ASP A 44 -25.77 -6.70 -3.69
CA ASP A 44 -25.36 -6.01 -2.47
C ASP A 44 -24.45 -6.89 -1.61
N ARG A 45 -24.77 -8.18 -1.50
CA ARG A 45 -23.93 -9.17 -0.79
C ARG A 45 -22.56 -9.33 -1.48
N PHE A 46 -22.54 -9.38 -2.81
CA PHE A 46 -21.31 -9.46 -3.56
C PHE A 46 -20.44 -8.21 -3.39
N LEU A 47 -21.04 -7.02 -3.41
CA LEU A 47 -20.35 -5.76 -3.15
C LEU A 47 -19.72 -5.75 -1.75
N GLU A 48 -20.51 -6.11 -0.73
CA GLU A 48 -20.03 -6.19 0.65
C GLU A 48 -18.87 -7.18 0.81
N LEU A 49 -18.98 -8.36 0.18
CA LEU A 49 -17.95 -9.38 0.18
C LEU A 49 -16.66 -8.87 -0.48
N ASN A 50 -16.78 -8.15 -1.60
CA ASN A 50 -15.64 -7.59 -2.31
C ASN A 50 -14.94 -6.49 -1.48
N GLU A 51 -15.70 -5.60 -0.85
CA GLU A 51 -15.15 -4.56 0.05
C GLU A 51 -14.40 -5.19 1.23
N ALA A 52 -14.98 -6.22 1.85
CA ALA A 52 -14.34 -6.96 2.93
C ALA A 52 -13.04 -7.64 2.45
N TYR A 53 -13.06 -8.27 1.27
CA TYR A 53 -11.87 -8.87 0.66
C TYR A 53 -10.76 -7.85 0.44
N GLN A 54 -11.07 -6.69 -0.15
CA GLN A 54 -10.07 -5.63 -0.37
C GLN A 54 -9.52 -5.10 0.95
N THR A 55 -10.36 -4.97 1.98
CA THR A 55 -9.92 -4.55 3.32
C THR A 55 -8.96 -5.54 3.94
N LEU A 56 -9.24 -6.85 3.84
CA LEU A 56 -8.38 -7.89 4.44
C LEU A 56 -7.14 -8.19 3.62
N LYS A 57 -7.19 -8.05 2.30
CA LYS A 57 -6.08 -8.32 1.40
C LYS A 57 -4.92 -7.34 1.60
N ASP A 58 -5.19 -6.08 1.80
CA ASP A 58 -4.17 -5.06 2.04
C ASP A 58 -3.82 -4.99 3.53
N PRO A 59 -2.54 -5.20 3.92
CA PRO A 59 -2.13 -5.17 5.31
C PRO A 59 -2.38 -3.82 5.99
N VAL A 60 -2.35 -2.71 5.27
CA VAL A 60 -2.61 -1.37 5.83
C VAL A 60 -4.06 -1.22 6.24
N THR A 61 -5.00 -1.54 5.35
CA THR A 61 -6.44 -1.44 5.63
C THR A 61 -6.87 -2.47 6.67
N ARG A 62 -6.29 -3.66 6.64
CA ARG A 62 -6.52 -4.70 7.64
C ARG A 62 -6.08 -4.28 9.05
N LEU A 63 -4.87 -3.75 9.21
CA LEU A 63 -4.40 -3.24 10.51
C LEU A 63 -5.28 -2.11 11.04
N ARG A 64 -5.68 -1.18 10.18
CA ARG A 64 -6.58 -0.09 10.58
C ARG A 64 -7.93 -0.61 11.01
N CYS A 65 -8.49 -1.58 10.29
CA CYS A 65 -9.73 -2.25 10.66
C CYS A 65 -9.60 -2.91 12.04
N LEU A 66 -8.49 -3.60 12.33
CA LEU A 66 -8.24 -4.21 13.64
C LEU A 66 -8.17 -3.18 14.77
N VAL A 67 -7.49 -2.06 14.54
CA VAL A 67 -7.42 -0.95 15.50
C VAL A 67 -8.82 -0.38 15.77
N GLU A 68 -9.64 -0.22 14.74
CA GLU A 68 -11.04 0.24 14.88
C GLU A 68 -11.90 -0.77 15.65
N LEU A 69 -11.77 -2.08 15.34
CA LEU A 69 -12.51 -3.15 16.00
C LEU A 69 -12.13 -3.30 17.48
N SER A 70 -10.90 -2.97 17.87
CA SER A 70 -10.45 -3.02 19.26
C SER A 70 -11.17 -2.02 20.17
N GLY A 71 -11.82 -0.99 19.59
CA GLY A 71 -12.54 0.04 20.34
C GLY A 71 -11.68 0.88 21.29
N THR A 72 -10.37 0.68 21.28
CA THR A 72 -9.46 1.22 22.30
C THR A 72 -9.07 2.67 22.02
N ILE A 73 -9.23 3.15 20.79
CA ILE A 73 -8.88 4.53 20.41
C ILE A 73 -10.17 5.32 20.16
N PRO A 74 -10.50 6.33 20.98
CA PRO A 74 -11.60 7.24 20.70
C PRO A 74 -11.41 7.88 19.33
N GLN A 75 -12.50 8.03 18.55
CA GLN A 75 -12.46 8.63 17.20
C GLN A 75 -11.82 10.04 17.18
N GLN A 76 -11.83 10.74 18.29
CA GLN A 76 -11.21 12.05 18.47
C GLN A 76 -9.68 12.00 18.56
N GLU A 77 -9.12 10.96 19.19
CA GLU A 77 -7.67 10.76 19.30
C GLU A 77 -7.05 10.19 18.04
N GLN A 78 -7.83 9.55 17.18
CA GLN A 78 -7.35 9.09 15.83
C GLN A 78 -6.80 10.23 14.96
N LYS A 79 -7.22 11.48 15.19
CA LYS A 79 -6.67 12.67 14.51
C LYS A 79 -5.35 13.17 15.09
N GLU A 80 -5.06 12.90 16.36
CA GLU A 80 -3.87 13.42 17.06
C GLU A 80 -2.70 12.42 17.11
N ILE A 81 -2.93 11.12 16.91
CA ILE A 81 -1.88 10.08 16.86
C ILE A 81 -1.08 10.12 15.53
N THR A 82 -1.23 11.17 14.75
CA THR A 82 -0.44 11.37 13.54
C THR A 82 0.88 12.09 13.80
N SER A 83 1.58 11.80 14.88
CA SER A 83 3.02 12.07 14.89
C SER A 83 3.67 11.11 13.90
N VAL A 84 4.05 11.65 12.75
CA VAL A 84 4.78 10.89 11.73
C VAL A 84 6.02 10.30 12.41
N PRO A 85 6.21 8.97 12.42
CA PRO A 85 7.39 8.38 13.04
C PRO A 85 8.66 9.03 12.51
N GLN A 86 9.64 9.28 13.39
CA GLN A 86 10.87 9.98 13.05
C GLN A 86 11.62 9.31 11.88
N GLU A 87 11.53 7.98 11.79
CA GLU A 87 12.06 7.20 10.67
C GLU A 87 11.44 7.58 9.33
N LEU A 88 10.12 7.86 9.29
CA LEU A 88 9.43 8.31 8.08
C LEU A 88 9.83 9.73 7.68
N ILE A 89 10.16 10.59 8.64
CA ILE A 89 10.66 11.94 8.36
C ILE A 89 12.02 11.84 7.67
N ALA A 90 12.90 10.96 8.15
CA ALA A 90 14.22 10.72 7.54
C ALA A 90 14.08 10.17 6.10
N LEU A 91 13.22 9.17 5.88
CA LEU A 91 12.95 8.63 4.54
C LEU A 91 12.35 9.69 3.61
N PHE A 92 11.44 10.52 4.12
CA PHE A 92 10.86 11.62 3.34
C PHE A 92 11.93 12.62 2.88
N ALA A 93 12.86 12.98 3.77
CA ALA A 93 13.97 13.89 3.44
C ALA A 93 14.87 13.35 2.33
N GLU A 94 15.02 12.02 2.22
CA GLU A 94 15.79 11.37 1.16
C GLU A 94 14.99 11.25 -0.16
N ILE A 95 13.69 11.00 -0.09
CA ILE A 95 12.83 10.83 -1.27
C ILE A 95 12.51 12.17 -1.95
N ALA A 96 12.34 13.24 -1.18
CA ALA A 96 11.92 14.54 -1.69
C ALA A 96 12.84 15.09 -2.80
N PRO A 97 14.19 15.10 -2.66
CA PRO A 97 15.07 15.56 -3.73
C PRO A 97 15.04 14.67 -4.97
N ILE A 98 14.88 13.34 -4.82
CA ILE A 98 14.78 12.41 -5.95
C ILE A 98 13.52 12.71 -6.77
N LYS A 99 12.39 12.93 -6.10
CA LYS A 99 11.12 13.32 -6.76
C LYS A 99 11.22 14.67 -7.45
N ALA A 100 11.88 15.64 -6.83
CA ALA A 100 12.13 16.95 -7.45
C ALA A 100 13.04 16.81 -8.69
N GLY A 101 14.10 16.00 -8.61
CA GLY A 101 14.96 15.66 -9.74
C GLY A 101 14.22 15.01 -10.90
N LEU A 102 13.37 14.04 -10.61
CA LEU A 102 12.49 13.40 -11.61
C LEU A 102 11.56 14.42 -12.27
N GLY A 103 10.88 15.27 -11.48
CA GLY A 103 10.00 16.31 -12.01
C GLY A 103 10.74 17.29 -12.92
N ASN A 104 11.92 17.75 -12.53
CA ASN A 104 12.76 18.63 -13.34
C ASN A 104 13.20 17.96 -14.64
N PHE A 105 13.63 16.70 -14.59
CA PHE A 105 13.99 15.91 -15.77
C PHE A 105 12.81 15.77 -16.74
N LEU A 106 11.62 15.42 -16.26
CA LEU A 106 10.42 15.29 -17.09
C LEU A 106 10.04 16.61 -17.77
N ASN A 107 10.15 17.75 -17.07
CA ASN A 107 9.91 19.07 -17.62
C ASN A 107 10.95 19.41 -18.72
N GLN A 108 12.24 19.18 -18.49
CA GLN A 108 13.28 19.40 -19.49
C GLN A 108 13.09 18.51 -20.72
N ARG A 109 12.73 17.25 -20.51
CA ARG A 109 12.47 16.29 -21.59
C ARG A 109 11.27 16.71 -22.43
N SER A 110 10.17 17.17 -21.83
CA SER A 110 8.99 17.66 -22.56
C SER A 110 9.27 18.91 -23.38
N ALA A 111 10.20 19.74 -22.94
CA ALA A 111 10.65 20.94 -23.65
C ALA A 111 11.64 20.63 -24.79
N ALA A 112 12.32 19.49 -24.75
CA ALA A 112 13.34 19.10 -25.74
C ALA A 112 12.68 18.65 -27.05
N LYS A 113 12.81 19.49 -28.11
CA LYS A 113 12.20 19.25 -29.44
C LYS A 113 13.18 18.75 -30.49
N SER A 114 14.50 18.81 -30.24
CA SER A 114 15.51 18.42 -31.21
C SER A 114 16.22 17.13 -30.79
N PRO A 115 16.71 16.30 -31.75
CA PRO A 115 17.52 15.13 -31.44
C PRO A 115 18.74 15.45 -30.59
N LEU A 116 19.36 16.62 -30.79
CA LEU A 116 20.50 17.06 -30.01
C LEU A 116 20.13 17.35 -28.56
N SER A 117 19.02 18.05 -28.31
CA SER A 117 18.56 18.32 -26.93
C SER A 117 18.19 17.05 -26.19
N LEU A 118 17.59 16.06 -26.88
CA LEU A 118 17.32 14.75 -26.28
C LEU A 118 18.60 13.96 -25.99
N ALA A 119 19.62 14.06 -26.87
CA ALA A 119 20.90 13.41 -26.63
C ALA A 119 21.64 13.96 -25.41
N LEU A 120 21.56 15.26 -25.17
CA LEU A 120 22.16 15.89 -23.99
C LEU A 120 21.49 15.44 -22.67
N LEU A 121 20.22 15.11 -22.71
CA LEU A 121 19.48 14.64 -21.53
C LEU A 121 19.75 13.17 -21.15
N ARG A 122 20.42 12.40 -22.00
CA ARG A 122 20.68 10.97 -21.73
C ARG A 122 21.48 10.73 -20.44
N HIS A 123 22.44 11.59 -20.16
CA HIS A 123 23.23 11.45 -18.94
C HIS A 123 22.39 11.73 -17.69
N GLU A 124 21.57 12.78 -17.73
CA GLU A 124 20.64 13.12 -16.64
C GLU A 124 19.57 12.04 -16.46
N GLU A 125 19.04 11.49 -17.56
CA GLU A 125 18.11 10.35 -17.54
C GLU A 125 18.71 9.16 -16.80
N GLN A 126 19.96 8.80 -17.12
CA GLN A 126 20.61 7.67 -16.48
C GLN A 126 20.86 7.91 -14.99
N LYS A 127 21.24 9.12 -14.60
CA LYS A 127 21.42 9.52 -13.20
C LYS A 127 20.10 9.40 -12.44
N VAL A 128 19.02 10.00 -12.94
CA VAL A 128 17.68 9.94 -12.31
C VAL A 128 17.20 8.50 -12.20
N LYS A 129 17.37 7.66 -13.23
CA LYS A 129 17.01 6.23 -13.18
C LYS A 129 17.77 5.49 -12.09
N THR A 130 19.06 5.76 -11.95
CA THR A 130 19.90 5.12 -10.93
C THR A 130 19.47 5.53 -9.51
N GLU A 131 19.23 6.81 -9.28
CA GLU A 131 18.76 7.32 -7.99
C GLU A 131 17.40 6.73 -7.60
N ILE A 132 16.47 6.65 -8.55
CA ILE A 132 15.15 6.02 -8.34
C ILE A 132 15.32 4.54 -8.02
N ALA A 133 16.12 3.79 -8.78
CA ALA A 133 16.29 2.35 -8.56
C ALA A 133 16.91 2.04 -7.17
N ILE A 134 17.86 2.85 -6.71
CA ILE A 134 18.44 2.73 -5.38
C ILE A 134 17.38 2.97 -4.31
N MET A 135 16.57 4.02 -4.47
CA MET A 135 15.53 4.37 -3.51
C MET A 135 14.40 3.33 -3.49
N GLU A 136 13.95 2.85 -4.65
CA GLU A 136 12.97 1.77 -4.74
C GLU A 136 13.41 0.52 -3.99
N LYS A 137 14.67 0.10 -4.19
CA LYS A 137 15.23 -1.04 -3.47
C LYS A 137 15.21 -0.82 -1.95
N ARG A 138 15.56 0.39 -1.50
CA ARG A 138 15.51 0.73 -0.07
C ARG A 138 14.09 0.69 0.49
N LEU A 139 13.11 1.27 -0.23
CA LEU A 139 11.72 1.25 0.18
C LEU A 139 11.13 -0.18 0.21
N LEU A 140 11.54 -1.05 -0.72
CA LEU A 140 11.15 -2.45 -0.71
C LEU A 140 11.72 -3.19 0.50
N CYS A 141 12.98 -2.93 0.87
CA CYS A 141 13.58 -3.47 2.09
C CYS A 141 12.83 -3.04 3.37
N GLU A 142 12.43 -1.75 3.44
CA GLU A 142 11.61 -1.24 4.55
C GLU A 142 10.21 -1.88 4.57
N TRP A 143 9.64 -2.13 3.41
CA TRP A 143 8.38 -2.84 3.27
C TRP A 143 8.48 -4.28 3.78
N GLU A 144 9.50 -5.03 3.37
CA GLU A 144 9.75 -6.40 3.84
C GLU A 144 9.98 -6.44 5.36
N SER A 145 10.75 -5.50 5.90
CA SER A 145 10.92 -5.36 7.35
C SER A 145 9.59 -5.09 8.06
N SER A 146 8.73 -4.27 7.47
CA SER A 146 7.40 -4.00 8.01
C SER A 146 6.49 -5.24 7.97
N GLN A 147 6.61 -6.08 6.95
CA GLN A 147 5.90 -7.37 6.90
C GLN A 147 6.37 -8.34 7.99
N ASN A 148 7.67 -8.37 8.29
CA ASN A 148 8.19 -9.19 9.39
C ASN A 148 7.66 -8.70 10.75
N LEU A 149 7.58 -7.38 10.96
CA LEU A 149 6.94 -6.82 12.16
C LEU A 149 5.46 -7.17 12.25
N LEU A 150 4.77 -7.30 11.12
CA LEU A 150 3.37 -7.75 11.09
C LEU A 150 3.22 -9.19 11.64
N HIS A 151 4.14 -10.09 11.30
CA HIS A 151 4.18 -11.44 11.86
C HIS A 151 4.43 -11.43 13.38
N THR A 152 5.38 -10.63 13.83
CA THR A 152 5.66 -10.49 15.28
C THR A 152 4.44 -9.93 16.04
N LEU A 153 3.74 -8.96 15.47
CA LEU A 153 2.49 -8.46 16.04
C LEU A 153 1.42 -9.55 16.12
N ASP A 154 1.34 -10.41 15.11
CA ASP A 154 0.36 -11.49 15.05
C ASP A 154 0.57 -12.53 16.14
N GLU A 155 1.82 -12.87 16.46
CA GLU A 155 2.18 -13.82 17.51
C GLU A 155 1.63 -13.40 18.89
N HIS A 156 1.59 -12.08 19.16
CA HIS A 156 1.16 -11.52 20.44
C HIS A 156 -0.26 -10.92 20.40
N TRP A 157 -0.95 -10.99 19.25
CA TRP A 157 -2.19 -10.26 19.03
C TRP A 157 -3.32 -10.60 20.01
N LEU A 158 -3.36 -11.84 20.50
CA LEU A 158 -4.39 -12.30 21.45
C LEU A 158 -4.34 -11.59 22.80
N GLU A 159 -3.21 -10.96 23.16
CA GLU A 159 -3.05 -10.23 24.42
C GLU A 159 -3.80 -8.89 24.43
N LEU A 160 -4.15 -8.35 23.25
CA LEU A 160 -4.91 -7.11 23.03
C LEU A 160 -4.54 -5.94 23.97
N SER A 161 -3.26 -5.77 24.24
CA SER A 161 -2.79 -4.69 25.09
C SER A 161 -2.86 -3.31 24.35
N PRO A 162 -3.10 -2.19 25.04
CA PRO A 162 -3.08 -0.87 24.41
C PRO A 162 -1.75 -0.57 23.69
N ALA A 163 -0.63 -1.04 24.21
CA ALA A 163 0.67 -0.91 23.57
C ALA A 163 0.73 -1.64 22.21
N LEU A 164 0.17 -2.83 22.12
CA LEU A 164 0.12 -3.62 20.89
C LEU A 164 -0.76 -2.95 19.83
N ILE A 165 -1.89 -2.38 20.25
CA ILE A 165 -2.79 -1.63 19.35
C ILE A 165 -2.11 -0.37 18.82
N ASN A 166 -1.38 0.36 19.66
CA ASN A 166 -0.58 1.50 19.22
C ASN A 166 0.50 1.09 18.22
N SER A 167 1.23 0.00 18.49
CA SER A 167 2.24 -0.54 17.56
C SER A 167 1.61 -0.94 16.20
N ALA A 168 0.41 -1.52 16.21
CA ALA A 168 -0.33 -1.85 14.99
C ALA A 168 -0.71 -0.58 14.19
N ASN A 169 -1.13 0.49 14.87
CA ASN A 169 -1.47 1.77 14.24
C ASN A 169 -0.24 2.47 13.65
N GLU A 170 0.89 2.47 14.38
CA GLU A 170 2.17 2.99 13.87
C GLU A 170 2.65 2.20 12.65
N LEU A 171 2.57 0.87 12.71
CA LEU A 171 2.93 0.02 11.59
C LEU A 171 2.03 0.26 10.38
N ALA A 172 0.71 0.37 10.56
CA ALA A 172 -0.23 0.72 9.50
C ALA A 172 0.11 2.07 8.85
N THR A 173 0.49 3.05 9.67
CA THR A 173 0.91 4.37 9.20
C THR A 173 2.21 4.27 8.39
N LYS A 174 3.23 3.58 8.88
CA LYS A 174 4.50 3.35 8.18
C LYS A 174 4.25 2.66 6.83
N MET A 175 3.52 1.56 6.81
CA MET A 175 3.24 0.80 5.60
C MET A 175 2.46 1.61 4.57
N ARG A 176 1.49 2.44 4.98
CA ARG A 176 0.76 3.34 4.09
C ARG A 176 1.66 4.34 3.37
N PHE A 177 2.61 4.95 4.09
CA PHE A 177 3.58 5.87 3.48
C PHE A 177 4.51 5.15 2.51
N LEU A 178 5.01 3.96 2.89
CA LEU A 178 5.85 3.14 2.02
C LEU A 178 5.12 2.76 0.72
N GLN A 179 3.87 2.29 0.79
CA GLN A 179 3.06 2.00 -0.41
C GLN A 179 2.94 3.22 -1.32
N LYS A 180 2.62 4.39 -0.74
CA LYS A 180 2.47 5.63 -1.50
C LYS A 180 3.78 6.06 -2.16
N TRP A 181 4.90 5.93 -1.47
CA TRP A 181 6.20 6.30 -2.00
C TRP A 181 6.67 5.33 -3.08
N ILE A 182 6.56 4.02 -2.87
CA ILE A 182 6.85 3.00 -3.87
C ILE A 182 6.02 3.25 -5.14
N ALA A 183 4.72 3.48 -5.00
CA ALA A 183 3.85 3.78 -6.14
C ALA A 183 4.25 5.07 -6.88
N SER A 184 4.74 6.09 -6.14
CA SER A 184 5.12 7.39 -6.72
C SER A 184 6.48 7.41 -7.43
N LEU A 185 7.34 6.41 -7.17
CA LEU A 185 8.67 6.28 -7.78
C LEU A 185 8.70 5.29 -8.94
N LYS A 186 7.61 4.57 -9.21
CA LYS A 186 7.58 3.61 -10.33
C LYS A 186 8.00 4.26 -11.64
N LEU A 187 9.02 3.68 -12.26
CA LEU A 187 9.64 4.14 -13.51
C LEU A 187 8.72 4.09 -14.74
N ASP A 188 7.51 3.51 -14.61
CA ASP A 188 6.51 3.45 -15.68
C ASP A 188 6.03 4.85 -16.14
N SER A 189 6.32 5.89 -15.38
CA SER A 189 6.11 7.29 -15.76
C SER A 189 7.17 7.86 -16.69
N LEU A 190 8.30 7.16 -16.91
CA LEU A 190 9.31 7.57 -17.88
C LEU A 190 8.95 7.01 -19.26
N PRO A 191 8.64 7.85 -20.25
CA PRO A 191 8.36 7.38 -21.60
C PRO A 191 9.58 6.64 -22.15
N SER A 192 9.36 5.43 -22.70
CA SER A 192 10.41 4.62 -23.30
C SER A 192 11.15 5.39 -24.39
N THR A 193 12.48 5.33 -24.37
CA THR A 193 13.38 6.02 -25.32
C THR A 193 13.57 5.24 -26.64
N HIS A 194 12.75 4.27 -26.94
CA HIS A 194 12.84 3.61 -28.26
C HIS A 194 12.15 4.50 -29.31
N PRO A 195 12.91 5.09 -30.27
CA PRO A 195 12.30 5.54 -31.49
C PRO A 195 11.69 4.31 -32.16
N SER A 196 10.38 4.38 -32.51
CA SER A 196 9.81 3.39 -33.41
C SER A 196 10.69 3.27 -34.64
N PRO A 197 11.08 2.07 -35.06
CA PRO A 197 11.75 1.91 -36.35
C PRO A 197 10.83 2.40 -37.47
N LEU A 198 11.33 3.34 -38.27
CA LEU A 198 10.73 3.79 -39.52
C LEU A 198 10.63 2.65 -40.52
#